data_ce31fed171be2adf35b45b72853ccd27
#
_entry.id   ce31fed171be2adf35b45b72853ccd27
#
_cell.length_a   1.000
_cell.length_b   1.000
_cell.length_c   1.000
_cell.angle_alpha   90.00
_cell.angle_beta   90.00
_cell.angle_gamma   90.00
#
_symmetry.space_group_name_H-M   'P 1'
#
loop_
_entity.id
_entity.type
_entity.pdbx_description
1 polymer ?
#
loop_
_entity_poly.entity_id
_entity_poly.type
_entity_poly.pdbx_seq_one_letter_code
_entity_poly.pdbx_strand_id
1 'polypeptide(L)'
;MAKPAGAACNLACHYCYYNKPRQVPMDLPTLELFVQQYIAMQTTGHVLFTWHGGEPMLRPLSFYRKALELQRKYADGRHIENCIQTNGTVLTPEWCQFLHDNQWLVGISIDGTQEMHDAYRGNTWHKVMQGIRMLQHYGVEWNAMATVHAANATKPLEFYRFFRDTLHCQYLQFTPIVESDGQTVLPMAVKPREWGDFLCAIFDEWVAHDVGKVFVQIFDATLANWVGVTPGLCTLSAECGHAGVIEANGDVYSCDHFVFPEHRLGNIRQQTLIEMMYGEQQSRFSAMKSVLLPDQCRQCRWLFACHGECPKNRILERSVNVQCSTSPSYLCSGYRQFFAHVAPKMDIMADLYRQGRAPAEVMNL
;
A
#
# COMPACT_ATOMS: atom_id res chain seq x y z
N MET A 1 7.77 1.53 8.05
CA MET A 1 6.39 1.32 8.58
C MET A 1 6.46 0.76 9.99
N ALA A 2 5.56 1.19 10.89
CA ALA A 2 5.51 0.69 12.27
C ALA A 2 4.12 0.13 12.60
N LYS A 3 4.08 -0.98 13.35
CA LYS A 3 2.85 -1.65 13.80
C LYS A 3 2.71 -1.57 15.33
N PRO A 4 2.35 -0.39 15.88
CA PRO A 4 2.39 -0.16 17.33
C PRO A 4 1.35 -0.97 18.13
N ALA A 5 0.25 -1.38 17.52
CA ALA A 5 -0.74 -2.26 18.12
C ALA A 5 -0.47 -3.76 17.84
N GLY A 6 0.60 -4.08 17.10
CA GLY A 6 0.83 -5.41 16.58
C GLY A 6 -0.35 -5.89 15.73
N ALA A 7 -0.75 -7.15 15.90
CA ALA A 7 -1.89 -7.75 15.21
C ALA A 7 -3.26 -7.45 15.85
N ALA A 8 -3.31 -6.64 16.93
CA ALA A 8 -4.59 -6.29 17.55
C ALA A 8 -5.43 -5.48 16.59
N CYS A 9 -6.66 -5.94 16.34
CA CYS A 9 -7.65 -5.27 15.50
C CYS A 9 -9.05 -5.47 16.12
N ASN A 10 -9.93 -4.50 15.90
CA ASN A 10 -11.34 -4.59 16.28
C ASN A 10 -12.23 -5.18 15.17
N LEU A 11 -11.63 -5.52 14.00
CA LEU A 11 -12.27 -6.21 12.89
C LEU A 11 -11.65 -7.59 12.67
N ALA A 12 -12.39 -8.47 11.94
CA ALA A 12 -11.97 -9.78 11.51
C ALA A 12 -12.26 -9.95 10.02
N CYS A 13 -11.59 -9.14 9.18
CA CYS A 13 -11.76 -9.21 7.73
C CYS A 13 -11.31 -10.57 7.20
N HIS A 14 -12.11 -11.20 6.33
CA HIS A 14 -11.87 -12.56 5.86
C HIS A 14 -10.57 -12.70 5.05
N TYR A 15 -10.12 -11.65 4.40
CA TYR A 15 -8.89 -11.64 3.59
C TYR A 15 -7.67 -11.05 4.33
N CYS A 16 -7.76 -10.84 5.66
CA CYS A 16 -6.68 -10.16 6.38
C CYS A 16 -5.37 -10.99 6.35
N TYR A 17 -4.38 -10.50 5.60
CA TYR A 17 -3.06 -11.11 5.53
C TYR A 17 -2.29 -11.06 6.85
N TYR A 18 -2.66 -10.14 7.75
CA TYR A 18 -2.00 -9.90 9.03
C TYR A 18 -2.77 -10.52 10.20
N ASN A 19 -3.40 -11.67 9.99
CA ASN A 19 -4.08 -12.43 11.05
C ASN A 19 -3.07 -13.25 11.86
N LYS A 20 -2.50 -12.64 12.89
CA LYS A 20 -1.51 -13.24 13.79
C LYS A 20 -2.00 -13.27 15.23
N PRO A 21 -1.42 -14.11 16.12
CA PRO A 21 -1.68 -14.02 17.54
C PRO A 21 -1.45 -12.60 18.06
N ARG A 22 -2.29 -12.14 18.99
CA ARG A 22 -2.15 -10.82 19.61
C ARG A 22 -0.81 -10.71 20.30
N GLN A 23 -0.11 -9.64 20.03
CA GLN A 23 1.14 -9.28 20.66
C GLN A 23 0.91 -8.22 21.73
N VAL A 24 1.86 -8.07 22.66
CA VAL A 24 1.90 -6.92 23.56
C VAL A 24 2.13 -5.65 22.72
N PRO A 25 1.34 -4.60 22.91
CA PRO A 25 1.53 -3.36 22.17
C PRO A 25 2.92 -2.75 22.40
N MET A 26 3.42 -2.00 21.40
CA MET A 26 4.73 -1.33 21.47
C MET A 26 4.86 -0.47 22.73
N ASP A 27 5.89 -0.70 23.52
CA ASP A 27 6.19 0.11 24.69
C ASP A 27 6.91 1.43 24.33
N LEU A 28 6.94 2.37 25.25
CA LEU A 28 7.56 3.67 25.02
C LEU A 28 9.08 3.60 24.78
N PRO A 29 9.86 2.73 25.43
CA PRO A 29 11.28 2.57 25.09
C PRO A 29 11.49 2.09 23.65
N THR A 30 10.69 1.15 23.14
CA THR A 30 10.76 0.70 21.74
C THR A 30 10.37 1.82 20.78
N LEU A 31 9.31 2.59 21.12
CA LEU A 31 8.91 3.76 20.34
C LEU A 31 10.06 4.78 20.24
N GLU A 32 10.72 5.10 21.35
CA GLU A 32 11.83 6.07 21.35
C GLU A 32 13.01 5.59 20.51
N LEU A 33 13.42 4.32 20.67
CA LEU A 33 14.47 3.73 19.82
C LEU A 33 14.09 3.77 18.34
N PHE A 34 12.85 3.43 18.01
CA PHE A 34 12.37 3.47 16.63
C PHE A 34 12.44 4.89 16.06
N VAL A 35 11.87 5.87 16.74
CA VAL A 35 11.84 7.25 16.25
C VAL A 35 13.27 7.79 16.07
N GLN A 36 14.13 7.62 17.08
CA GLN A 36 15.51 8.09 17.03
C GLN A 36 16.29 7.46 15.86
N GLN A 37 16.27 6.13 15.76
CA GLN A 37 17.06 5.42 14.74
C GLN A 37 16.47 5.61 13.35
N TYR A 38 15.13 5.68 13.21
CA TYR A 38 14.49 5.88 11.93
C TYR A 38 14.81 7.26 11.33
N ILE A 39 14.80 8.31 12.15
CA ILE A 39 15.22 9.66 11.71
C ILE A 39 16.71 9.66 11.37
N ALA A 40 17.55 9.10 12.24
CA ALA A 40 19.00 9.10 12.06
C ALA A 40 19.46 8.39 10.78
N MET A 41 18.74 7.35 10.34
CA MET A 41 19.10 6.62 9.12
C MET A 41 18.67 7.30 7.81
N GLN A 42 17.83 8.35 7.87
CA GLN A 42 17.37 9.05 6.66
C GLN A 42 18.46 9.98 6.12
N THR A 43 18.62 9.96 4.79
CA THR A 43 19.58 10.82 4.08
C THR A 43 18.94 12.07 3.48
N THR A 44 17.61 12.17 3.51
CA THR A 44 16.83 13.29 2.98
C THR A 44 16.38 14.25 4.08
N GLY A 45 16.03 15.47 3.71
CA GLY A 45 15.45 16.45 4.62
C GLY A 45 13.97 16.14 5.00
N HIS A 46 13.34 15.15 4.35
CA HIS A 46 11.96 14.72 4.61
C HIS A 46 11.93 13.30 5.17
N VAL A 47 11.18 13.10 6.25
CA VAL A 47 11.03 11.80 6.91
C VAL A 47 9.54 11.49 7.12
N LEU A 48 9.05 10.47 6.43
CA LEU A 48 7.66 10.02 6.53
C LEU A 48 7.54 8.83 7.50
N PHE A 49 6.78 9.00 8.57
CA PHE A 49 6.37 7.91 9.45
C PHE A 49 5.04 7.30 9.00
N THR A 50 5.03 6.00 8.75
CA THR A 50 3.81 5.25 8.41
C THR A 50 3.40 4.37 9.57
N TRP A 51 2.22 4.62 10.14
CA TRP A 51 1.62 3.86 11.23
C TRP A 51 0.57 2.89 10.68
N HIS A 52 0.75 1.61 10.95
CA HIS A 52 -0.08 0.54 10.40
C HIS A 52 -0.24 -0.61 11.42
N GLY A 53 -0.61 -1.80 10.97
CA GLY A 53 -0.68 -3.02 11.78
C GLY A 53 -2.02 -3.71 11.67
N GLY A 54 -2.54 -4.21 12.78
CA GLY A 54 -3.94 -4.64 12.89
C GLY A 54 -4.84 -3.42 12.76
N GLU A 55 -5.11 -2.74 13.89
CA GLU A 55 -5.71 -1.40 13.86
C GLU A 55 -4.84 -0.46 14.73
N PRO A 56 -4.07 0.45 14.12
CA PRO A 56 -3.15 1.29 14.87
C PRO A 56 -3.86 2.24 15.85
N MET A 57 -5.09 2.68 15.54
CA MET A 57 -5.87 3.57 16.39
C MET A 57 -6.43 2.88 17.65
N LEU A 58 -6.19 1.59 17.87
CA LEU A 58 -6.38 0.94 19.18
C LEU A 58 -5.29 1.36 20.19
N ARG A 59 -4.18 1.96 19.73
CA ARG A 59 -3.28 2.69 20.63
C ARG A 59 -3.94 4.00 21.03
N PRO A 60 -3.85 4.42 22.31
CA PRO A 60 -4.44 5.68 22.74
C PRO A 60 -3.72 6.89 22.12
N LEU A 61 -4.42 8.01 21.99
CA LEU A 61 -3.84 9.28 21.50
C LEU A 61 -2.58 9.70 22.25
N SER A 62 -2.49 9.40 23.56
CA SER A 62 -1.29 9.68 24.36
C SER A 62 -0.02 9.03 23.80
N PHE A 63 -0.14 7.84 23.18
CA PHE A 63 0.98 7.20 22.50
C PHE A 63 1.46 8.02 21.29
N TYR A 64 0.54 8.51 20.48
CA TYR A 64 0.90 9.32 19.29
C TYR A 64 1.35 10.73 19.64
N ARG A 65 0.81 11.32 20.72
CA ARG A 65 1.36 12.58 21.28
C ARG A 65 2.82 12.38 21.71
N LYS A 66 3.14 11.24 22.35
CA LYS A 66 4.52 10.90 22.69
C LYS A 66 5.39 10.66 21.45
N ALA A 67 4.85 10.01 20.41
CA ALA A 67 5.57 9.87 19.15
C ALA A 67 5.95 11.22 18.53
N LEU A 68 5.01 12.19 18.49
CA LEU A 68 5.29 13.54 18.01
C LEU A 68 6.32 14.28 18.87
N GLU A 69 6.27 14.13 20.20
CA GLU A 69 7.27 14.70 21.11
C GLU A 69 8.68 14.16 20.78
N LEU A 70 8.80 12.84 20.61
CA LEU A 70 10.05 12.19 20.26
C LEU A 70 10.53 12.58 18.86
N GLN A 71 9.62 12.67 17.88
CA GLN A 71 9.94 13.14 16.54
C GLN A 71 10.52 14.56 16.57
N ARG A 72 9.91 15.48 17.31
CA ARG A 72 10.45 16.84 17.50
C ARG A 72 11.81 16.84 18.19
N LYS A 73 12.00 15.99 19.20
CA LYS A 73 13.27 15.83 19.93
C LYS A 73 14.43 15.39 19.01
N TYR A 74 14.16 14.49 18.08
CA TYR A 74 15.18 13.88 17.22
C TYR A 74 15.18 14.39 15.77
N ALA A 75 14.34 15.37 15.43
CA ALA A 75 14.17 15.86 14.04
C ALA A 75 15.45 16.34 13.38
N ASP A 76 16.36 16.95 14.13
CA ASP A 76 17.65 17.45 13.63
C ASP A 76 17.52 18.29 12.34
N GLY A 77 16.54 19.21 12.34
CA GLY A 77 16.23 20.10 11.20
C GLY A 77 15.45 19.45 10.05
N ARG A 78 15.10 18.16 10.13
CA ARG A 78 14.31 17.48 9.10
C ARG A 78 12.83 17.80 9.25
N HIS A 79 12.14 17.82 8.11
CA HIS A 79 10.68 17.89 8.06
C HIS A 79 10.11 16.50 8.29
N ILE A 80 9.26 16.38 9.32
CA ILE A 80 8.66 15.10 9.71
C ILE A 80 7.18 15.09 9.32
N GLU A 81 6.80 14.09 8.54
CA GLU A 81 5.44 13.80 8.13
C GLU A 81 4.95 12.50 8.75
N ASN A 82 3.64 12.40 8.96
CA ASN A 82 3.02 11.20 9.49
C ASN A 82 1.82 10.78 8.64
N CYS A 83 1.71 9.49 8.36
CA CYS A 83 0.49 8.90 7.84
C CYS A 83 0.06 7.69 8.67
N ILE A 84 -1.25 7.48 8.76
CA ILE A 84 -1.85 6.37 9.49
C ILE A 84 -2.83 5.62 8.60
N GLN A 85 -2.67 4.30 8.50
CA GLN A 85 -3.61 3.45 7.78
C GLN A 85 -4.57 2.81 8.77
N THR A 86 -5.85 3.12 8.66
CA THR A 86 -6.89 2.66 9.60
C THR A 86 -8.10 2.06 8.88
N ASN A 87 -8.83 1.22 9.58
CA ASN A 87 -10.14 0.74 9.12
C ASN A 87 -11.26 1.80 9.30
N GLY A 88 -10.97 2.95 9.89
CA GLY A 88 -11.88 4.09 10.03
C GLY A 88 -13.02 3.94 11.04
N THR A 89 -13.15 2.79 11.71
CA THR A 89 -14.30 2.50 12.60
C THR A 89 -14.15 3.04 14.03
N VAL A 90 -12.94 3.50 14.38
CA VAL A 90 -12.61 3.98 15.74
C VAL A 90 -12.30 5.47 15.78
N LEU A 91 -12.52 6.18 14.69
CA LEU A 91 -12.38 7.63 14.63
C LEU A 91 -13.36 8.32 15.58
N THR A 92 -12.88 9.34 16.27
CA THR A 92 -13.65 10.20 17.18
C THR A 92 -13.33 11.67 16.87
N PRO A 93 -14.15 12.64 17.33
CA PRO A 93 -13.82 14.06 17.21
C PRO A 93 -12.43 14.41 17.72
N GLU A 94 -12.00 13.84 18.86
CA GLU A 94 -10.66 14.08 19.43
C GLU A 94 -9.55 13.55 18.50
N TRP A 95 -9.74 12.37 17.89
CA TRP A 95 -8.82 11.86 16.89
C TRP A 95 -8.75 12.77 15.67
N CYS A 96 -9.89 13.19 15.13
CA CYS A 96 -9.91 14.05 13.93
C CYS A 96 -9.25 15.42 14.20
N GLN A 97 -9.50 16.01 15.36
CA GLN A 97 -8.82 17.24 15.77
C GLN A 97 -7.31 17.04 15.85
N PHE A 98 -6.83 15.94 16.49
CA PHE A 98 -5.40 15.64 16.59
C PHE A 98 -4.76 15.46 15.22
N LEU A 99 -5.42 14.73 14.31
CA LEU A 99 -4.92 14.47 12.97
C LEU A 99 -4.83 15.74 12.13
N HIS A 100 -5.86 16.60 12.20
CA HIS A 100 -5.89 17.91 11.55
C HIS A 100 -4.78 18.83 12.06
N ASP A 101 -4.68 19.02 13.39
CA ASP A 101 -3.74 19.97 14.01
C ASP A 101 -2.27 19.59 13.75
N ASN A 102 -2.00 18.30 13.52
CA ASN A 102 -0.66 17.79 13.25
C ASN A 102 -0.45 17.42 11.77
N GLN A 103 -1.38 17.75 10.88
CA GLN A 103 -1.30 17.56 9.42
C GLN A 103 -0.98 16.10 9.02
N TRP A 104 -1.67 15.14 9.65
CA TRP A 104 -1.51 13.73 9.32
C TRP A 104 -2.33 13.35 8.09
N LEU A 105 -1.74 12.55 7.20
CA LEU A 105 -2.47 11.87 6.14
C LEU A 105 -3.12 10.60 6.69
N VAL A 106 -4.41 10.42 6.43
CA VAL A 106 -5.18 9.24 6.89
C VAL A 106 -5.55 8.35 5.71
N GLY A 107 -4.99 7.16 5.65
CA GLY A 107 -5.44 6.12 4.73
C GLY A 107 -6.65 5.39 5.32
N ILE A 108 -7.78 5.41 4.61
CA ILE A 108 -9.00 4.71 5.03
C ILE A 108 -9.18 3.44 4.22
N SER A 109 -9.34 2.33 4.93
CA SER A 109 -9.66 1.04 4.32
C SER A 109 -11.14 0.93 4.01
N ILE A 110 -11.53 1.09 2.73
CA ILE A 110 -12.92 0.95 2.26
C ILE A 110 -12.94 0.31 0.87
N ASP A 111 -13.76 -0.72 0.66
CA ASP A 111 -13.71 -1.57 -0.53
C ASP A 111 -14.87 -1.30 -1.53
N GLY A 112 -15.41 -0.08 -1.53
CA GLY A 112 -16.47 0.34 -2.44
C GLY A 112 -17.84 0.53 -1.74
N THR A 113 -18.92 0.24 -2.45
CA THR A 113 -20.29 0.32 -1.92
C THR A 113 -20.49 -0.59 -0.72
N GLN A 114 -21.60 -0.45 -0.02
CA GLN A 114 -21.91 -1.28 1.17
C GLN A 114 -21.82 -2.77 0.85
N GLU A 115 -22.45 -3.22 -0.23
CA GLU A 115 -22.41 -4.63 -0.65
C GLU A 115 -20.99 -5.14 -0.87
N MET A 116 -20.18 -4.35 -1.56
CA MET A 116 -18.77 -4.69 -1.85
C MET A 116 -17.92 -4.75 -0.58
N HIS A 117 -18.05 -3.76 0.28
CA HIS A 117 -17.27 -3.66 1.52
C HIS A 117 -17.65 -4.74 2.54
N ASP A 118 -18.97 -4.89 2.79
CA ASP A 118 -19.48 -5.80 3.83
C ASP A 118 -19.30 -7.27 3.44
N ALA A 119 -19.05 -7.59 2.16
CA ALA A 119 -18.77 -8.94 1.70
C ALA A 119 -17.60 -9.61 2.47
N TYR A 120 -16.58 -8.85 2.84
CA TYR A 120 -15.38 -9.41 3.50
C TYR A 120 -14.90 -8.63 4.73
N ARG A 121 -15.49 -7.44 5.03
CA ARG A 121 -15.12 -6.64 6.21
C ARG A 121 -16.17 -6.65 7.33
N GLY A 122 -17.19 -7.53 7.24
CA GLY A 122 -18.09 -7.84 8.35
C GLY A 122 -19.02 -6.70 8.77
N ASN A 123 -19.91 -6.23 7.88
CA ASN A 123 -20.97 -5.23 8.18
C ASN A 123 -20.45 -3.94 8.84
N THR A 124 -19.30 -3.46 8.40
CA THR A 124 -18.68 -2.26 8.99
C THR A 124 -18.81 -1.00 8.15
N TRP A 125 -19.36 -1.09 6.95
CA TRP A 125 -19.46 0.02 6.01
C TRP A 125 -20.04 1.31 6.61
N HIS A 126 -21.14 1.21 7.36
CA HIS A 126 -21.76 2.39 7.99
C HIS A 126 -20.84 3.10 8.97
N LYS A 127 -20.03 2.34 9.75
CA LYS A 127 -19.06 2.92 10.68
C LYS A 127 -17.91 3.60 9.94
N VAL A 128 -17.42 2.97 8.88
CA VAL A 128 -16.36 3.56 8.04
C VAL A 128 -16.86 4.85 7.38
N MET A 129 -18.07 4.85 6.82
CA MET A 129 -18.69 6.04 6.25
C MET A 129 -18.88 7.17 7.26
N GLN A 130 -19.20 6.83 8.51
CA GLN A 130 -19.24 7.81 9.60
C GLN A 130 -17.84 8.39 9.86
N GLY A 131 -16.81 7.55 9.89
CA GLY A 131 -15.42 7.98 10.05
C GLY A 131 -14.97 8.91 8.92
N ILE A 132 -15.28 8.58 7.66
CA ILE A 132 -14.94 9.42 6.50
C ILE A 132 -15.64 10.81 6.61
N ARG A 133 -16.94 10.83 6.90
CA ARG A 133 -17.64 12.11 7.10
C ARG A 133 -17.04 12.94 8.22
N MET A 134 -16.52 12.30 9.26
CA MET A 134 -15.86 12.98 10.38
C MET A 134 -14.53 13.59 9.93
N LEU A 135 -13.69 12.84 9.19
CA LEU A 135 -12.46 13.37 8.60
C LEU A 135 -12.73 14.57 7.70
N GLN A 136 -13.73 14.48 6.82
CA GLN A 136 -14.14 15.57 5.94
C GLN A 136 -14.63 16.81 6.73
N HIS A 137 -15.43 16.59 7.78
CA HIS A 137 -15.92 17.68 8.65
C HIS A 137 -14.79 18.42 9.35
N TYR A 138 -13.75 17.72 9.78
CA TYR A 138 -12.58 18.30 10.44
C TYR A 138 -11.49 18.78 9.48
N GLY A 139 -11.69 18.64 8.18
CA GLY A 139 -10.69 19.01 7.17
C GLY A 139 -9.39 18.19 7.25
N VAL A 140 -9.47 16.92 7.67
CA VAL A 140 -8.32 16.02 7.71
C VAL A 140 -8.03 15.50 6.31
N GLU A 141 -6.79 15.55 5.88
CA GLU A 141 -6.33 14.97 4.62
C GLU A 141 -6.45 13.44 4.66
N TRP A 142 -7.07 12.85 3.63
CA TRP A 142 -7.26 11.41 3.58
C TRP A 142 -7.23 10.84 2.18
N ASN A 143 -6.88 9.55 2.08
CA ASN A 143 -6.97 8.76 0.87
C ASN A 143 -7.75 7.46 1.10
N ALA A 144 -8.30 6.86 0.06
CA ALA A 144 -8.91 5.56 0.14
C ALA A 144 -7.94 4.47 -0.30
N MET A 145 -7.74 3.47 0.57
CA MET A 145 -7.11 2.22 0.21
C MET A 145 -8.21 1.17 0.06
N ALA A 146 -8.46 0.76 -1.17
CA ALA A 146 -9.49 -0.20 -1.49
C ALA A 146 -8.89 -1.54 -1.90
N THR A 147 -9.36 -2.57 -1.23
CA THR A 147 -9.03 -3.96 -1.59
C THR A 147 -9.92 -4.41 -2.73
N VAL A 148 -9.30 -4.92 -3.82
CA VAL A 148 -10.03 -5.51 -4.95
C VAL A 148 -10.04 -7.03 -4.80
N HIS A 149 -11.26 -7.57 -4.77
CA HIS A 149 -11.54 -8.98 -4.46
C HIS A 149 -12.70 -9.50 -5.33
N ALA A 150 -13.01 -10.77 -5.23
CA ALA A 150 -14.02 -11.43 -6.07
C ALA A 150 -15.42 -10.75 -6.06
N ALA A 151 -15.79 -10.08 -4.95
CA ALA A 151 -17.12 -9.47 -4.83
C ALA A 151 -17.23 -8.07 -5.47
N ASN A 152 -16.12 -7.35 -5.71
CA ASN A 152 -16.14 -6.00 -6.29
C ASN A 152 -15.46 -5.91 -7.67
N ALA A 153 -14.56 -6.81 -8.00
CA ALA A 153 -13.78 -6.77 -9.24
C ALA A 153 -14.65 -6.78 -10.53
N THR A 154 -15.85 -7.36 -10.47
CA THR A 154 -16.77 -7.45 -11.61
C THR A 154 -17.66 -6.21 -11.79
N LYS A 155 -17.56 -5.22 -10.89
CA LYS A 155 -18.36 -3.97 -10.91
C LYS A 155 -17.45 -2.73 -10.94
N PRO A 156 -16.48 -2.61 -11.89
CA PRO A 156 -15.42 -1.59 -11.86
C PRO A 156 -15.92 -0.14 -11.86
N LEU A 157 -16.91 0.18 -12.69
CA LEU A 157 -17.43 1.55 -12.79
C LEU A 157 -18.30 1.94 -11.61
N GLU A 158 -19.09 1.01 -11.06
CA GLU A 158 -19.83 1.24 -9.82
C GLU A 158 -18.87 1.51 -8.66
N PHE A 159 -17.81 0.70 -8.58
CA PHE A 159 -16.74 0.85 -7.60
C PHE A 159 -16.03 2.22 -7.74
N TYR A 160 -15.55 2.59 -8.92
CA TYR A 160 -14.81 3.83 -9.14
C TYR A 160 -15.67 5.07 -8.90
N ARG A 161 -16.89 5.09 -9.45
CA ARG A 161 -17.83 6.21 -9.31
C ARG A 161 -18.26 6.41 -7.85
N PHE A 162 -18.36 5.35 -7.06
CA PHE A 162 -18.60 5.48 -5.63
C PHE A 162 -17.51 6.35 -4.95
N PHE A 163 -16.24 6.11 -5.22
CA PHE A 163 -15.16 6.93 -4.66
C PHE A 163 -15.15 8.36 -5.21
N ARG A 164 -15.29 8.50 -6.51
CA ARG A 164 -15.25 9.81 -7.17
C ARG A 164 -16.48 10.66 -6.85
N ASP A 165 -17.67 10.13 -7.07
CA ASP A 165 -18.91 10.90 -7.09
C ASP A 165 -19.59 10.95 -5.71
N THR A 166 -19.51 9.88 -4.91
CA THR A 166 -20.17 9.82 -3.59
C THR A 166 -19.23 10.28 -2.47
N LEU A 167 -17.97 9.85 -2.48
CA LEU A 167 -17.00 10.20 -1.44
C LEU A 167 -16.18 11.46 -1.78
N HIS A 168 -16.19 11.90 -3.04
CA HIS A 168 -15.32 12.97 -3.55
C HIS A 168 -13.85 12.73 -3.20
N CYS A 169 -13.42 11.47 -3.26
CA CYS A 169 -12.08 11.04 -2.92
C CYS A 169 -11.15 11.29 -4.09
N GLN A 170 -10.09 12.07 -3.86
CA GLN A 170 -9.12 12.42 -4.89
C GLN A 170 -7.95 11.42 -5.01
N TYR A 171 -7.66 10.64 -3.97
CA TYR A 171 -6.49 9.75 -3.93
C TYR A 171 -6.92 8.32 -3.65
N LEU A 172 -6.74 7.44 -4.65
CA LEU A 172 -7.20 6.05 -4.64
C LEU A 172 -6.04 5.08 -4.77
N GLN A 173 -6.01 4.07 -3.89
CA GLN A 173 -5.11 2.94 -3.99
C GLN A 173 -5.92 1.66 -4.16
N PHE A 174 -5.58 0.86 -5.17
CA PHE A 174 -6.21 -0.43 -5.43
C PHE A 174 -5.23 -1.56 -5.09
N THR A 175 -5.61 -2.39 -4.13
CA THR A 175 -4.79 -3.53 -3.69
C THR A 175 -5.51 -4.83 -4.05
N PRO A 176 -5.06 -5.57 -5.07
CA PRO A 176 -5.68 -6.83 -5.43
C PRO A 176 -5.40 -7.89 -4.37
N ILE A 177 -6.44 -8.62 -3.95
CA ILE A 177 -6.26 -9.78 -3.08
C ILE A 177 -5.77 -10.97 -3.89
N VAL A 178 -4.62 -11.49 -3.46
CA VAL A 178 -4.03 -12.74 -3.96
C VAL A 178 -3.59 -13.54 -2.74
N GLU A 179 -4.51 -14.33 -2.20
CA GLU A 179 -4.24 -15.19 -1.04
C GLU A 179 -4.37 -16.66 -1.45
N SER A 180 -3.56 -17.50 -0.81
CA SER A 180 -3.49 -18.95 -1.06
C SER A 180 -3.34 -19.69 0.27
N ASP A 181 -3.91 -20.89 0.35
CA ASP A 181 -3.70 -21.84 1.44
C ASP A 181 -2.41 -22.69 1.26
N GLY A 182 -1.62 -22.39 0.23
CA GLY A 182 -0.41 -23.13 -0.16
C GLY A 182 -0.66 -24.20 -1.22
N GLN A 183 -1.90 -24.53 -1.53
CA GLN A 183 -2.30 -25.48 -2.58
C GLN A 183 -3.14 -24.78 -3.65
N THR A 184 -4.11 -23.98 -3.23
CA THR A 184 -5.04 -23.29 -4.13
C THR A 184 -5.14 -21.80 -3.78
N VAL A 185 -5.52 -21.02 -4.78
CA VAL A 185 -5.88 -19.61 -4.56
C VAL A 185 -7.24 -19.55 -3.91
N LEU A 186 -7.37 -18.76 -2.84
CA LEU A 186 -8.60 -18.68 -2.06
C LEU A 186 -9.74 -18.01 -2.85
N PRO A 187 -11.00 -18.37 -2.61
CA PRO A 187 -12.15 -17.87 -3.37
C PRO A 187 -12.35 -16.35 -3.34
N MET A 188 -11.83 -15.65 -2.29
CA MET A 188 -11.90 -14.20 -2.21
C MET A 188 -10.91 -13.48 -3.13
N ALA A 189 -9.90 -14.18 -3.65
CA ALA A 189 -8.91 -13.58 -4.53
C ALA A 189 -9.56 -13.11 -5.84
N VAL A 190 -9.10 -11.95 -6.34
CA VAL A 190 -9.50 -11.47 -7.65
C VAL A 190 -8.88 -12.35 -8.74
N LYS A 191 -9.68 -12.79 -9.73
CA LYS A 191 -9.14 -13.56 -10.84
C LYS A 191 -8.31 -12.67 -11.77
N PRO A 192 -7.25 -13.22 -12.41
CA PRO A 192 -6.37 -12.44 -13.27
C PRO A 192 -7.10 -11.66 -14.36
N ARG A 193 -8.09 -12.28 -15.02
CA ARG A 193 -8.89 -11.62 -16.06
C ARG A 193 -9.77 -10.52 -15.48
N GLU A 194 -10.44 -10.80 -14.34
CA GLU A 194 -11.29 -9.82 -13.65
C GLU A 194 -10.46 -8.59 -13.22
N TRP A 195 -9.20 -8.80 -12.78
CA TRP A 195 -8.28 -7.70 -12.47
C TRP A 195 -7.94 -6.86 -13.70
N GLY A 196 -7.66 -7.51 -14.84
CA GLY A 196 -7.40 -6.81 -16.10
C GLY A 196 -8.61 -6.00 -16.57
N ASP A 197 -9.80 -6.63 -16.58
CA ASP A 197 -11.06 -5.99 -16.97
C ASP A 197 -11.39 -4.80 -16.04
N PHE A 198 -11.18 -4.98 -14.73
CA PHE A 198 -11.38 -3.94 -13.70
C PHE A 198 -10.50 -2.71 -13.96
N LEU A 199 -9.21 -2.91 -14.17
CA LEU A 199 -8.28 -1.81 -14.42
C LEU A 199 -8.56 -1.11 -15.74
N CYS A 200 -8.84 -1.85 -16.82
CA CYS A 200 -9.14 -1.29 -18.13
C CYS A 200 -10.40 -0.40 -18.08
N ALA A 201 -11.49 -0.90 -17.49
CA ALA A 201 -12.74 -0.15 -17.44
C ALA A 201 -12.62 1.15 -16.60
N ILE A 202 -11.90 1.11 -15.48
CA ILE A 202 -11.66 2.32 -14.68
C ILE A 202 -10.72 3.28 -15.40
N PHE A 203 -9.69 2.77 -16.08
CA PHE A 203 -8.76 3.60 -16.84
C PHE A 203 -9.47 4.35 -17.95
N ASP A 204 -10.38 3.71 -18.69
CA ASP A 204 -11.14 4.38 -19.76
C ASP A 204 -11.98 5.54 -19.25
N GLU A 205 -12.65 5.38 -18.11
CA GLU A 205 -13.40 6.45 -17.45
C GLU A 205 -12.46 7.56 -16.96
N TRP A 206 -11.37 7.16 -16.28
CA TRP A 206 -10.39 8.08 -15.70
C TRP A 206 -9.66 8.91 -16.75
N VAL A 207 -9.20 8.27 -17.84
CA VAL A 207 -8.44 8.96 -18.89
C VAL A 207 -9.31 9.91 -19.70
N ALA A 208 -10.62 9.70 -19.74
CA ALA A 208 -11.56 10.57 -20.41
C ALA A 208 -11.96 11.81 -19.59
N HIS A 209 -11.92 11.74 -18.25
CA HIS A 209 -12.58 12.76 -17.41
C HIS A 209 -11.77 13.25 -16.22
N ASP A 210 -10.82 12.47 -15.69
CA ASP A 210 -10.34 12.62 -14.32
C ASP A 210 -8.82 12.77 -14.18
N VAL A 211 -8.05 12.76 -15.27
CA VAL A 211 -6.58 12.95 -15.23
C VAL A 211 -6.24 14.30 -14.61
N GLY A 212 -5.42 14.29 -13.57
CA GLY A 212 -5.06 15.50 -12.81
C GLY A 212 -6.13 15.97 -11.82
N LYS A 213 -7.27 15.26 -11.70
CA LYS A 213 -8.34 15.55 -10.73
C LYS A 213 -8.49 14.43 -9.71
N VAL A 214 -8.43 13.18 -10.16
CA VAL A 214 -8.43 11.97 -9.32
C VAL A 214 -7.12 11.23 -9.58
N PHE A 215 -6.39 10.94 -8.52
CA PHE A 215 -5.10 10.26 -8.55
C PHE A 215 -5.31 8.79 -8.19
N VAL A 216 -5.18 7.92 -9.19
CA VAL A 216 -5.24 6.47 -9.01
C VAL A 216 -3.82 5.94 -9.02
N GLN A 217 -3.31 5.53 -7.86
CA GLN A 217 -1.90 5.21 -7.63
C GLN A 217 -1.30 4.27 -8.69
N ILE A 218 -2.05 3.24 -9.12
CA ILE A 218 -1.55 2.30 -10.12
C ILE A 218 -1.44 2.93 -11.52
N PHE A 219 -2.31 3.89 -11.86
CA PHE A 219 -2.24 4.59 -13.15
C PHE A 219 -1.10 5.59 -13.16
N ASP A 220 -0.92 6.34 -12.07
CA ASP A 220 0.19 7.28 -11.91
C ASP A 220 1.53 6.53 -11.91
N ALA A 221 1.63 5.40 -11.21
CA ALA A 221 2.82 4.55 -11.22
C ALA A 221 3.09 3.93 -12.60
N THR A 222 2.04 3.61 -13.36
CA THR A 222 2.17 3.15 -14.74
C THR A 222 2.76 4.25 -15.61
N LEU A 223 2.22 5.46 -15.56
CA LEU A 223 2.74 6.61 -16.31
C LEU A 223 4.20 6.91 -15.91
N ALA A 224 4.53 6.85 -14.62
CA ALA A 224 5.89 7.03 -14.13
C ALA A 224 6.88 6.07 -14.84
N ASN A 225 6.52 4.79 -14.96
CA ASN A 225 7.31 3.80 -15.70
C ASN A 225 7.40 4.13 -17.21
N TRP A 226 6.33 4.65 -17.83
CA TRP A 226 6.34 5.09 -19.24
C TRP A 226 7.29 6.25 -19.50
N VAL A 227 7.45 7.15 -18.53
CA VAL A 227 8.38 8.29 -18.65
C VAL A 227 9.77 7.99 -18.06
N GLY A 228 9.97 6.81 -17.50
CA GLY A 228 11.28 6.36 -16.99
C GLY A 228 11.65 6.95 -15.62
N VAL A 229 10.66 7.32 -14.79
CA VAL A 229 10.89 7.78 -13.41
C VAL A 229 10.42 6.73 -12.40
N THR A 230 10.87 6.83 -11.15
CA THR A 230 10.51 5.90 -10.08
C THR A 230 9.00 5.92 -9.84
N PRO A 231 8.30 4.76 -9.92
CA PRO A 231 6.83 4.72 -9.91
C PRO A 231 6.16 5.00 -8.57
N GLY A 232 6.92 5.07 -7.46
CA GLY A 232 6.34 5.27 -6.13
C GLY A 232 5.47 4.12 -5.61
N LEU A 233 5.35 3.04 -6.37
CA LEU A 233 4.59 1.83 -6.04
C LEU A 233 5.50 0.61 -6.17
N CYS A 234 5.81 -0.06 -5.05
CA CYS A 234 6.78 -1.15 -5.01
C CYS A 234 6.40 -2.35 -5.90
N THR A 235 5.09 -2.60 -6.13
CA THR A 235 4.63 -3.67 -7.02
C THR A 235 5.06 -3.44 -8.48
N LEU A 236 5.16 -2.18 -8.91
CA LEU A 236 5.60 -1.78 -10.25
C LEU A 236 7.05 -1.26 -10.30
N SER A 237 7.81 -1.35 -9.20
CA SER A 237 9.24 -0.99 -9.17
C SER A 237 10.12 -2.19 -9.52
N ALA A 238 11.34 -1.94 -10.01
CA ALA A 238 12.30 -2.99 -10.38
C ALA A 238 12.73 -3.85 -9.19
N GLU A 239 12.80 -3.25 -8.00
CA GLU A 239 13.21 -3.90 -6.75
C GLU A 239 12.21 -3.62 -5.63
N CYS A 240 12.27 -4.41 -4.55
CA CYS A 240 11.42 -4.19 -3.38
C CYS A 240 11.91 -3.03 -2.50
N GLY A 241 13.16 -2.62 -2.63
CA GLY A 241 13.76 -1.51 -1.88
C GLY A 241 13.92 -1.79 -0.38
N HIS A 242 13.88 -0.72 0.41
CA HIS A 242 14.14 -0.74 1.85
C HIS A 242 12.86 -0.43 2.66
N ALA A 243 11.71 -0.92 2.21
CA ALA A 243 10.40 -0.69 2.84
C ALA A 243 10.13 -1.66 4.01
N GLY A 244 11.03 -1.69 4.99
CA GLY A 244 10.93 -2.55 6.15
C GLY A 244 9.78 -2.20 7.09
N VAL A 245 9.41 -3.17 7.94
CA VAL A 245 8.39 -3.01 8.97
C VAL A 245 8.94 -3.36 10.35
N ILE A 246 8.59 -2.53 11.33
CA ILE A 246 8.87 -2.82 12.74
C ILE A 246 7.58 -3.27 13.44
N GLU A 247 7.64 -4.42 14.09
CA GLU A 247 6.59 -5.01 14.92
C GLU A 247 6.57 -4.38 16.33
N ALA A 248 5.48 -4.56 17.06
CA ALA A 248 5.28 -4.00 18.40
C ALA A 248 6.36 -4.41 19.42
N ASN A 249 6.94 -5.60 19.26
CA ASN A 249 8.02 -6.11 20.12
C ASN A 249 9.43 -5.61 19.74
N GLY A 250 9.52 -4.77 18.69
CA GLY A 250 10.79 -4.25 18.19
C GLY A 250 11.49 -5.12 17.14
N ASP A 251 10.90 -6.24 16.73
CA ASP A 251 11.42 -7.02 15.61
C ASP A 251 11.22 -6.28 14.29
N VAL A 252 12.25 -6.33 13.44
CA VAL A 252 12.25 -5.69 12.12
C VAL A 252 12.26 -6.77 11.04
N TYR A 253 11.40 -6.57 10.03
CA TYR A 253 11.27 -7.48 8.89
C TYR A 253 11.48 -6.75 7.58
N SER A 254 11.86 -7.50 6.54
CA SER A 254 12.18 -6.97 5.22
C SER A 254 11.01 -6.25 4.53
N CYS A 255 9.79 -6.70 4.76
CA CYS A 255 8.57 -6.15 4.15
C CYS A 255 7.34 -6.50 4.99
N ASP A 256 6.32 -5.65 4.92
CA ASP A 256 5.03 -5.84 5.59
C ASP A 256 4.30 -7.13 5.19
N HIS A 257 4.37 -7.52 3.92
CA HIS A 257 3.80 -8.78 3.43
C HIS A 257 4.64 -10.03 3.75
N PHE A 258 5.86 -9.86 4.25
CA PHE A 258 6.81 -10.94 4.54
C PHE A 258 7.22 -10.95 6.02
N VAL A 259 6.23 -10.79 6.92
CA VAL A 259 6.46 -10.90 8.37
C VAL A 259 6.47 -12.37 8.76
N PHE A 260 7.52 -13.10 8.32
CA PHE A 260 7.79 -14.50 8.62
C PHE A 260 9.21 -14.63 9.18
N PRO A 261 9.50 -15.69 9.98
CA PRO A 261 10.81 -15.86 10.64
C PRO A 261 12.01 -15.72 9.71
N GLU A 262 11.92 -16.25 8.49
CA GLU A 262 12.99 -16.22 7.47
C GLU A 262 13.28 -14.82 6.91
N HIS A 263 12.36 -13.88 7.06
CA HIS A 263 12.50 -12.49 6.64
C HIS A 263 12.70 -11.51 7.79
N ARG A 264 12.93 -12.04 9.01
CA ARG A 264 13.27 -11.23 10.16
C ARG A 264 14.72 -10.77 10.07
N LEU A 265 14.93 -9.44 10.07
CA LEU A 265 16.25 -8.82 9.99
C LEU A 265 16.95 -8.76 11.34
N GLY A 266 16.19 -8.59 12.43
CA GLY A 266 16.72 -8.46 13.78
C GLY A 266 15.72 -7.80 14.72
N ASN A 267 16.24 -7.25 15.84
CA ASN A 267 15.44 -6.49 16.80
C ASN A 267 16.12 -5.16 17.11
N ILE A 268 15.34 -4.08 17.10
CA ILE A 268 15.85 -2.71 17.28
C ILE A 268 16.55 -2.45 18.61
N ARG A 269 16.33 -3.30 19.62
CA ARG A 269 16.99 -3.22 20.92
C ARG A 269 18.39 -3.87 20.92
N GLN A 270 18.71 -4.64 19.87
CA GLN A 270 19.96 -5.41 19.75
C GLN A 270 20.86 -4.92 18.62
N GLN A 271 20.25 -4.39 17.55
CA GLN A 271 20.93 -3.91 16.34
C GLN A 271 20.30 -2.60 15.90
N THR A 272 21.06 -1.78 15.19
CA THR A 272 20.54 -0.51 14.64
C THR A 272 19.68 -0.76 13.41
N LEU A 273 18.70 0.14 13.18
CA LEU A 273 17.86 0.07 11.96
C LEU A 273 18.72 0.17 10.68
N ILE A 274 19.77 1.00 10.68
CA ILE A 274 20.62 1.15 9.51
C ILE A 274 21.34 -0.16 9.18
N GLU A 275 21.91 -0.87 10.18
CA GLU A 275 22.55 -2.17 9.96
C GLU A 275 21.57 -3.21 9.41
N MET A 276 20.33 -3.24 9.93
CA MET A 276 19.29 -4.15 9.47
C MET A 276 18.82 -3.81 8.05
N MET A 277 18.50 -2.55 7.79
CA MET A 277 17.86 -2.12 6.53
C MET A 277 18.83 -2.00 5.36
N TYR A 278 20.13 -1.80 5.63
CA TYR A 278 21.18 -1.75 4.60
C TYR A 278 22.15 -2.94 4.66
N GLY A 279 21.86 -3.93 5.51
CA GLY A 279 22.59 -5.18 5.61
C GLY A 279 22.35 -6.11 4.42
N GLU A 280 23.17 -7.17 4.35
CA GLU A 280 23.18 -8.13 3.25
C GLU A 280 21.81 -8.82 3.06
N GLN A 281 21.12 -9.18 4.18
CA GLN A 281 19.84 -9.86 4.13
C GLN A 281 18.77 -8.99 3.46
N GLN A 282 18.67 -7.70 3.79
CA GLN A 282 17.74 -6.78 3.16
C GLN A 282 18.11 -6.50 1.70
N SER A 283 19.39 -6.37 1.39
CA SER A 283 19.85 -6.19 0.01
C SER A 283 19.49 -7.38 -0.87
N ARG A 284 19.69 -8.60 -0.38
CA ARG A 284 19.24 -9.83 -1.09
C ARG A 284 17.74 -9.87 -1.26
N PHE A 285 16.96 -9.49 -0.23
CA PHE A 285 15.50 -9.42 -0.32
C PHE A 285 15.06 -8.38 -1.36
N SER A 286 15.65 -7.19 -1.36
CA SER A 286 15.33 -6.14 -2.35
C SER A 286 15.57 -6.61 -3.78
N ALA A 287 16.75 -7.18 -4.04
CA ALA A 287 17.14 -7.68 -5.36
C ALA A 287 16.37 -8.93 -5.81
N MET A 288 15.76 -9.68 -4.89
CA MET A 288 15.04 -10.92 -5.18
C MET A 288 14.01 -10.73 -6.31
N LYS A 289 13.34 -9.59 -6.33
CA LYS A 289 12.31 -9.28 -7.32
C LYS A 289 12.84 -9.30 -8.76
N SER A 290 13.99 -8.70 -9.00
CA SER A 290 14.64 -8.60 -10.32
C SER A 290 15.50 -9.83 -10.64
N VAL A 291 16.25 -10.35 -9.67
CA VAL A 291 17.15 -11.49 -9.85
C VAL A 291 16.38 -12.77 -10.17
N LEU A 292 15.24 -12.98 -9.49
CA LEU A 292 14.41 -14.17 -9.63
C LEU A 292 13.22 -13.98 -10.60
N LEU A 293 13.37 -13.11 -11.59
CA LEU A 293 12.39 -12.97 -12.65
C LEU A 293 12.31 -14.26 -13.48
N PRO A 294 11.10 -14.81 -13.71
CA PRO A 294 10.88 -15.91 -14.65
C PRO A 294 11.31 -15.51 -16.07
N ASP A 295 11.73 -16.49 -16.88
CA ASP A 295 12.11 -16.25 -18.28
C ASP A 295 10.98 -15.62 -19.09
N GLN A 296 9.73 -16.03 -18.84
CA GLN A 296 8.55 -15.39 -19.42
C GLN A 296 8.51 -13.89 -19.15
N CYS A 297 8.91 -13.44 -17.94
CA CYS A 297 8.94 -12.02 -17.58
C CYS A 297 10.09 -11.31 -18.28
N ARG A 298 11.28 -11.95 -18.37
CA ARG A 298 12.47 -11.37 -19.03
C ARG A 298 12.22 -11.09 -20.51
N GLN A 299 11.40 -11.92 -21.18
CA GLN A 299 11.04 -11.79 -22.58
C GLN A 299 9.76 -10.95 -22.81
N CYS A 300 9.12 -10.48 -21.74
CA CYS A 300 7.86 -9.76 -21.84
C CYS A 300 8.07 -8.32 -22.29
N ARG A 301 7.35 -7.89 -23.33
CA ARG A 301 7.38 -6.49 -23.81
C ARG A 301 6.97 -5.46 -22.75
N TRP A 302 6.23 -5.88 -21.72
CA TRP A 302 5.74 -5.04 -20.65
C TRP A 302 6.63 -5.08 -19.40
N LEU A 303 7.83 -5.67 -19.49
CA LEU A 303 8.71 -5.77 -18.33
C LEU A 303 9.06 -4.39 -17.75
N PHE A 304 9.26 -3.39 -18.60
CA PHE A 304 9.58 -2.02 -18.20
C PHE A 304 8.50 -1.37 -17.32
N ALA A 305 7.23 -1.78 -17.46
CA ALA A 305 6.10 -1.26 -16.70
C ALA A 305 5.71 -2.14 -15.51
N CYS A 306 5.85 -3.47 -15.66
CA CYS A 306 5.40 -4.47 -14.69
C CYS A 306 6.49 -4.87 -13.69
N HIS A 307 7.74 -4.97 -14.12
CA HIS A 307 8.89 -5.48 -13.34
C HIS A 307 8.63 -6.82 -12.64
N GLY A 308 7.72 -7.65 -13.20
CA GLY A 308 7.35 -8.96 -12.64
C GLY A 308 6.43 -8.90 -11.43
N GLU A 309 5.88 -7.73 -11.08
CA GLU A 309 4.93 -7.50 -10.00
C GLU A 309 5.47 -7.95 -8.63
N CYS A 310 4.65 -8.03 -7.57
CA CYS A 310 5.09 -8.41 -6.23
C CYS A 310 5.50 -9.90 -6.15
N PRO A 311 6.68 -10.23 -5.60
CA PRO A 311 7.08 -11.62 -5.39
C PRO A 311 6.10 -12.43 -4.54
N LYS A 312 5.34 -11.77 -3.64
CA LYS A 312 4.27 -12.43 -2.86
C LYS A 312 3.24 -13.12 -3.76
N ASN A 313 2.94 -12.51 -4.91
CA ASN A 313 1.90 -12.99 -5.83
C ASN A 313 2.40 -14.03 -6.84
N ARG A 314 3.68 -14.44 -6.77
CA ARG A 314 4.26 -15.54 -7.56
C ARG A 314 4.00 -16.87 -6.87
N ILE A 315 2.73 -17.29 -6.78
CA ILE A 315 2.29 -18.41 -5.93
C ILE A 315 2.02 -19.72 -6.67
N LEU A 316 2.04 -19.71 -8.02
CA LEU A 316 1.58 -20.85 -8.81
C LEU A 316 2.50 -22.09 -8.77
N GLU A 317 3.76 -21.93 -8.33
CA GLU A 317 4.76 -23.01 -8.22
C GLU A 317 5.48 -23.00 -6.88
N ARG A 318 4.80 -22.72 -5.79
CA ARG A 318 5.39 -22.88 -4.45
C ARG A 318 5.58 -24.36 -4.16
N SER A 319 6.74 -24.91 -4.50
CA SER A 319 7.22 -26.10 -3.79
C SER A 319 7.58 -25.70 -2.36
N VAL A 320 7.28 -26.58 -1.42
CA VAL A 320 7.40 -26.37 0.05
C VAL A 320 8.79 -25.86 0.51
N ASN A 321 9.80 -25.89 -0.35
CA ASN A 321 11.19 -25.57 -0.05
C ASN A 321 11.82 -24.42 -0.86
N VAL A 322 11.06 -23.69 -1.68
CA VAL A 322 11.62 -22.59 -2.49
C VAL A 322 10.95 -21.28 -2.10
N GLN A 323 11.70 -20.41 -1.44
CA GLN A 323 11.28 -19.07 -1.01
C GLN A 323 10.94 -18.13 -2.19
N CYS A 324 11.15 -18.57 -3.44
CA CYS A 324 10.85 -17.81 -4.65
C CYS A 324 10.40 -18.74 -5.76
N SER A 325 9.16 -18.55 -6.19
CA SER A 325 8.63 -19.21 -7.38
C SER A 325 9.31 -18.67 -8.64
N THR A 326 9.67 -19.58 -9.57
CA THR A 326 10.07 -19.24 -10.94
C THR A 326 8.88 -18.90 -11.83
N SER A 327 7.68 -18.94 -11.30
CA SER A 327 6.44 -18.58 -12.00
C SER A 327 6.23 -17.05 -12.03
N PRO A 328 5.58 -16.53 -13.08
CA PRO A 328 5.09 -15.15 -13.08
C PRO A 328 4.05 -14.94 -11.97
N SER A 329 3.75 -13.67 -11.68
CA SER A 329 2.64 -13.33 -10.78
C SER A 329 1.34 -14.01 -11.20
N TYR A 330 0.55 -14.42 -10.24
CA TYR A 330 -0.81 -14.92 -10.47
C TYR A 330 -1.64 -13.95 -11.33
N LEU A 331 -1.47 -12.65 -11.14
CA LEU A 331 -2.19 -11.60 -11.88
C LEU A 331 -1.57 -11.25 -13.25
N CYS A 332 -0.53 -11.98 -13.69
CA CYS A 332 0.26 -11.65 -14.89
C CYS A 332 -0.61 -11.43 -16.15
N SER A 333 -1.59 -12.30 -16.42
CA SER A 333 -2.44 -12.15 -17.61
C SER A 333 -3.30 -10.89 -17.56
N GLY A 334 -3.81 -10.51 -16.38
CA GLY A 334 -4.55 -9.27 -16.17
C GLY A 334 -3.69 -8.02 -16.36
N TYR A 335 -2.46 -8.02 -15.82
CA TYR A 335 -1.53 -6.92 -16.06
C TYR A 335 -1.12 -6.79 -17.53
N ARG A 336 -0.89 -7.91 -18.23
CA ARG A 336 -0.60 -7.89 -19.67
C ARG A 336 -1.76 -7.30 -20.49
N GLN A 337 -2.98 -7.66 -20.14
CA GLN A 337 -4.19 -7.09 -20.74
C GLN A 337 -4.25 -5.59 -20.48
N PHE A 338 -4.10 -5.18 -19.21
CA PHE A 338 -4.13 -3.78 -18.80
C PHE A 338 -3.07 -2.94 -19.54
N PHE A 339 -1.80 -3.33 -19.51
CA PHE A 339 -0.74 -2.57 -20.18
C PHE A 339 -0.94 -2.49 -21.71
N ALA A 340 -1.44 -3.55 -22.33
CA ALA A 340 -1.77 -3.52 -23.76
C ALA A 340 -2.90 -2.54 -24.07
N HIS A 341 -3.92 -2.50 -23.22
CA HIS A 341 -5.08 -1.62 -23.35
C HIS A 341 -4.72 -0.15 -23.18
N VAL A 342 -3.95 0.17 -22.14
CA VAL A 342 -3.66 1.58 -21.79
C VAL A 342 -2.52 2.19 -22.61
N ALA A 343 -1.70 1.37 -23.27
CA ALA A 343 -0.50 1.82 -23.97
C ALA A 343 -0.72 3.00 -24.91
N PRO A 344 -1.76 3.05 -25.79
CA PRO A 344 -1.93 4.19 -26.70
C PRO A 344 -2.14 5.52 -25.98
N LYS A 345 -2.89 5.53 -24.89
CA LYS A 345 -3.11 6.74 -24.08
C LYS A 345 -1.93 7.06 -23.17
N MET A 346 -1.25 6.04 -22.63
CA MET A 346 -0.01 6.22 -21.86
C MET A 346 1.12 6.80 -22.74
N ASP A 347 1.25 6.38 -23.99
CA ASP A 347 2.22 6.93 -24.93
C ASP A 347 1.96 8.45 -25.15
N ILE A 348 0.70 8.83 -25.37
CA ILE A 348 0.31 10.25 -25.53
C ILE A 348 0.64 11.03 -24.25
N MET A 349 0.25 10.54 -23.07
CA MET A 349 0.54 11.22 -21.79
C MET A 349 2.03 11.36 -21.53
N ALA A 350 2.82 10.32 -21.86
CA ALA A 350 4.27 10.35 -21.73
C ALA A 350 4.91 11.36 -22.68
N ASP A 351 4.42 11.47 -23.91
CA ASP A 351 4.92 12.47 -24.87
C ASP A 351 4.56 13.90 -24.45
N LEU A 352 3.35 14.13 -23.93
CA LEU A 352 2.97 15.41 -23.33
C LEU A 352 3.93 15.78 -22.19
N TYR A 353 4.17 14.83 -21.26
CA TYR A 353 5.10 15.04 -20.14
C TYR A 353 6.52 15.40 -20.61
N ARG A 354 7.07 14.68 -21.60
CA ARG A 354 8.42 14.97 -22.19
C ARG A 354 8.49 16.33 -22.85
N GLN A 355 7.36 16.84 -23.35
CA GLN A 355 7.23 18.19 -23.91
C GLN A 355 7.02 19.28 -22.85
N GLY A 356 7.02 18.94 -21.55
CA GLY A 356 6.70 19.87 -20.46
C GLY A 356 5.23 20.28 -20.38
N ARG A 357 4.35 19.52 -21.02
CA ARG A 357 2.89 19.72 -21.03
C ARG A 357 2.24 18.81 -19.98
N ALA A 358 1.04 19.18 -19.55
CA ALA A 358 0.30 18.39 -18.57
C ALA A 358 -0.24 17.09 -19.20
N PRO A 359 0.01 15.89 -18.60
CA PRO A 359 -0.61 14.64 -19.07
C PRO A 359 -2.13 14.72 -19.18
N ALA A 360 -2.78 15.57 -18.36
CA ALA A 360 -4.22 15.83 -18.39
C ALA A 360 -4.75 16.33 -19.74
N GLU A 361 -3.91 16.88 -20.60
CA GLU A 361 -4.31 17.31 -21.94
C GLU A 361 -4.76 16.14 -22.83
N VAL A 362 -4.46 14.90 -22.44
CA VAL A 362 -4.94 13.68 -23.12
C VAL A 362 -6.47 13.59 -23.17
N MET A 363 -7.17 14.24 -22.23
CA MET A 363 -8.64 14.31 -22.20
C MET A 363 -9.24 15.11 -23.35
N ASN A 364 -8.45 15.91 -24.05
CA ASN A 364 -8.87 16.74 -25.18
C ASN A 364 -8.43 16.15 -26.53
N LEU A 365 -7.79 14.98 -26.52
CA LEU A 365 -7.27 14.26 -27.69
C LEU A 365 -8.01 12.94 -27.90
#